data_e003b7f82fc6e395be0e23f192283455
#
_entry.id   e003b7f82fc6e395be0e23f192283455
#
_cell.length_a   1.000
_cell.length_b   1.000
_cell.length_c   1.000
_cell.angle_alpha   90.00
_cell.angle_beta   90.00
_cell.angle_gamma   90.00
#
_symmetry.space_group_name_H-M   'P 1'
#
loop_
_entity.id
_entity.type
_entity.pdbx_description
1 polymer ?
#
loop_
_entity_poly.entity_id
_entity_poly.type
_entity_poly.pdbx_seq_one_letter_code
_entity_poly.pdbx_strand_id
1 'polypeptide(L)'
;CTVPGPVALDNVLIDSTIRTEIGLAYKEYFARLRWRDPAGQINYYRAAGQNDYFFRDFIFGSPNTPPRDTLIRQPGSWFFSNGSTITDVGQDGQEMVSGRGRLAVAFSFQNGQQTISLPQSPLTAHLLNVDVNYYRYHDEVDRQSRAGRNPFAEPVLIQTNIRGGLGCFGAYNKSTLVTELK
;
A
#
# COMPACT_ATOMS: atom_id res chain seq x y z
N CYS A 1 7.09 14.92 19.77
CA CYS A 1 6.66 13.68 19.14
C CYS A 1 6.48 12.63 20.23
N THR A 2 5.29 12.11 20.38
CA THR A 2 4.97 11.05 21.37
C THR A 2 4.70 9.77 20.60
N VAL A 3 5.32 8.67 21.02
CA VAL A 3 5.03 7.36 20.42
C VAL A 3 3.64 6.93 20.83
N PRO A 4 2.70 6.72 19.89
CA PRO A 4 1.36 6.23 20.22
C PRO A 4 1.39 4.83 20.83
N GLY A 5 0.33 4.47 21.55
CA GLY A 5 0.17 3.11 22.09
C GLY A 5 0.08 2.03 21.00
N PRO A 6 0.35 0.77 21.33
CA PRO A 6 0.16 -0.33 20.41
C PRO A 6 -1.34 -0.56 20.13
N VAL A 7 -1.69 -0.77 18.86
CA VAL A 7 -3.03 -1.17 18.45
C VAL A 7 -2.92 -2.46 17.66
N ALA A 8 -3.61 -3.50 18.09
CA ALA A 8 -3.57 -4.79 17.42
C ALA A 8 -4.29 -4.74 16.06
N LEU A 9 -3.73 -5.40 15.07
CA LEU A 9 -4.40 -5.67 13.81
C LEU A 9 -5.15 -6.99 13.93
N ASP A 10 -6.49 -6.94 13.87
CA ASP A 10 -7.34 -8.12 14.14
C ASP A 10 -7.42 -9.05 12.95
N ASN A 11 -7.57 -8.49 11.75
CA ASN A 11 -7.78 -9.29 10.55
C ASN A 11 -7.40 -8.54 9.26
N VAL A 12 -7.20 -9.31 8.19
CA VAL A 12 -7.07 -8.82 6.82
C VAL A 12 -8.19 -9.41 5.98
N LEU A 13 -9.07 -8.54 5.48
CA LEU A 13 -10.16 -8.90 4.60
C LEU A 13 -9.67 -8.88 3.16
N ILE A 14 -9.77 -10.00 2.47
CA ILE A 14 -9.33 -10.12 1.07
C ILE A 14 -10.55 -10.18 0.17
N ASP A 15 -10.57 -9.35 -0.84
CA ASP A 15 -11.58 -9.39 -1.90
C ASP A 15 -10.92 -9.30 -3.28
N SER A 16 -11.70 -9.52 -4.35
CA SER A 16 -11.20 -9.46 -5.70
C SER A 16 -12.24 -8.93 -6.67
N THR A 17 -11.76 -8.32 -7.74
CA THR A 17 -12.59 -7.87 -8.87
C THR A 17 -11.99 -8.35 -10.18
N ILE A 18 -12.85 -8.59 -11.18
CA ILE A 18 -12.38 -8.85 -12.55
C ILE A 18 -12.25 -7.48 -13.23
N ARG A 19 -11.09 -7.24 -13.81
CA ARG A 19 -10.81 -6.05 -14.62
C ARG A 19 -10.46 -6.48 -16.04
N THR A 20 -10.90 -5.69 -17.01
CA THR A 20 -10.52 -5.88 -18.40
C THR A 20 -9.68 -4.69 -18.85
N GLU A 21 -8.48 -4.95 -19.32
CA GLU A 21 -7.57 -3.92 -19.83
C GLU A 21 -6.92 -4.45 -21.12
N ILE A 22 -6.98 -3.64 -22.18
CA ILE A 22 -6.43 -3.98 -23.52
C ILE A 22 -6.90 -5.38 -23.99
N GLY A 23 -8.19 -5.69 -23.77
CA GLY A 23 -8.79 -6.96 -24.21
C GLY A 23 -8.42 -8.19 -23.33
N LEU A 24 -7.63 -8.01 -22.27
CA LEU A 24 -7.30 -9.05 -21.32
C LEU A 24 -8.12 -8.91 -20.05
N ALA A 25 -8.90 -9.92 -19.70
CA ALA A 25 -9.60 -10.00 -18.42
C ALA A 25 -8.70 -10.64 -17.37
N TYR A 26 -8.51 -9.96 -16.24
CA TYR A 26 -7.71 -10.48 -15.12
C TYR A 26 -8.34 -10.16 -13.77
N LYS A 27 -7.98 -10.94 -12.78
CA LYS A 27 -8.47 -10.80 -11.42
C LYS A 27 -7.51 -9.92 -10.63
N GLU A 28 -8.01 -8.77 -10.16
CA GLU A 28 -7.30 -7.93 -9.19
C GLU A 28 -7.68 -8.33 -7.78
N TYR A 29 -6.69 -8.42 -6.90
CA TYR A 29 -6.88 -8.72 -5.49
C TYR A 29 -6.64 -7.48 -4.64
N PHE A 30 -7.45 -7.35 -3.61
CA PHE A 30 -7.40 -6.24 -2.67
C PHE A 30 -7.43 -6.75 -1.25
N ALA A 31 -6.74 -6.04 -0.37
CA ALA A 31 -6.76 -6.27 1.06
C ALA A 31 -7.27 -5.04 1.79
N ARG A 32 -8.01 -5.25 2.88
CA ARG A 32 -8.42 -4.23 3.84
C ARG A 32 -8.05 -4.70 5.22
N LEU A 33 -7.44 -3.81 6.01
CA LEU A 33 -7.07 -4.06 7.38
C LEU A 33 -8.26 -3.76 8.27
N ARG A 34 -8.51 -4.62 9.29
CA ARG A 34 -9.56 -4.44 10.27
C ARG A 34 -8.95 -4.49 11.67
N TRP A 35 -9.30 -3.50 12.49
CA TRP A 35 -8.85 -3.38 13.88
C TRP A 35 -9.90 -2.69 14.73
N ARG A 36 -9.73 -2.76 16.05
CA ARG A 36 -10.53 -1.98 17.01
C ARG A 36 -9.73 -0.78 17.48
N ASP A 37 -10.33 0.38 17.37
CA ASP A 37 -9.76 1.63 17.87
C ASP A 37 -9.83 1.70 19.41
N PRO A 38 -8.77 2.12 20.12
CA PRO A 38 -8.82 2.43 21.54
C PRO A 38 -9.62 3.70 21.80
N ALA A 39 -10.67 3.61 22.64
CA ALA A 39 -11.52 4.75 22.97
C ALA A 39 -10.84 5.81 23.86
N GLY A 40 -11.32 7.05 23.78
CA GLY A 40 -10.99 8.12 24.72
C GLY A 40 -9.90 9.08 24.25
N GLN A 41 -9.39 8.93 23.03
CA GLN A 41 -8.42 9.85 22.42
C GLN A 41 -8.52 9.79 20.89
N ILE A 42 -8.15 10.87 20.23
CA ILE A 42 -8.05 10.85 18.77
C ILE A 42 -6.81 10.08 18.36
N ASN A 43 -7.01 9.05 17.54
CA ASN A 43 -5.96 8.20 16.99
C ASN A 43 -5.80 8.44 15.48
N TYR A 44 -4.57 8.25 15.01
CA TYR A 44 -4.19 8.38 13.62
C TYR A 44 -3.51 7.10 13.17
N TYR A 45 -3.90 6.61 12.00
CA TYR A 45 -3.42 5.34 11.49
C TYR A 45 -2.85 5.47 10.09
N ARG A 46 -1.98 4.54 9.74
CA ARG A 46 -1.56 4.30 8.37
C ARG A 46 -1.62 2.82 8.07
N ALA A 47 -2.35 2.46 7.02
CA ALA A 47 -2.39 1.11 6.49
C ALA A 47 -1.25 0.91 5.49
N ALA A 48 -0.56 -0.22 5.60
CA ALA A 48 0.45 -0.64 4.64
C ALA A 48 0.40 -2.17 4.49
N GLY A 49 0.99 -2.67 3.43
CA GLY A 49 1.12 -4.11 3.24
C GLY A 49 2.04 -4.42 2.08
N GLN A 50 2.45 -5.66 2.03
CA GLN A 50 3.32 -6.21 0.99
C GLN A 50 2.98 -7.66 0.70
N ASN A 51 3.26 -8.07 -0.52
CA ASN A 51 3.25 -9.45 -0.96
C ASN A 51 4.33 -9.64 -2.02
N ASP A 52 4.72 -10.87 -2.24
CA ASP A 52 5.59 -11.17 -3.35
C ASP A 52 4.79 -11.38 -4.64
N TYR A 53 5.45 -11.19 -5.76
CA TYR A 53 4.97 -11.55 -7.08
C TYR A 53 6.15 -12.06 -7.92
N PHE A 54 5.86 -12.83 -8.97
CA PHE A 54 6.87 -13.28 -9.90
C PHE A 54 6.97 -12.32 -11.07
N PHE A 55 8.19 -11.87 -11.34
CA PHE A 55 8.54 -11.12 -12.53
C PHE A 55 9.37 -12.02 -13.44
N ARG A 56 9.02 -12.04 -14.72
CA ARG A 56 9.79 -12.80 -15.71
C ARG A 56 10.81 -11.86 -16.35
N ASP A 57 12.07 -12.11 -16.10
CA ASP A 57 13.19 -11.41 -16.72
C ASP A 57 13.66 -12.20 -17.94
N PHE A 58 13.46 -11.62 -19.12
CA PHE A 58 13.88 -12.21 -20.37
C PHE A 58 15.04 -11.40 -20.96
N ILE A 59 16.24 -12.00 -20.93
CA ILE A 59 17.44 -11.43 -21.53
C ILE A 59 17.63 -12.04 -22.91
N PHE A 60 17.56 -11.21 -23.94
CA PHE A 60 17.86 -11.65 -25.30
C PHE A 60 19.28 -12.15 -25.38
N GLY A 61 19.47 -13.34 -25.99
CA GLY A 61 20.79 -13.89 -26.23
C GLY A 61 21.57 -13.08 -27.26
N SER A 62 22.89 -13.18 -27.20
CA SER A 62 23.83 -12.73 -28.25
C SER A 62 24.41 -13.95 -28.98
N PRO A 63 25.15 -13.80 -30.08
CA PRO A 63 25.76 -14.95 -30.79
C PRO A 63 26.57 -15.90 -29.89
N ASN A 64 27.07 -15.39 -28.75
CA ASN A 64 27.89 -16.16 -27.82
C ASN A 64 27.22 -16.37 -26.44
N THR A 65 25.97 -15.94 -26.25
CA THR A 65 25.26 -16.04 -24.99
C THR A 65 23.82 -16.48 -25.28
N PRO A 66 23.37 -17.64 -24.81
CA PRO A 66 21.98 -18.06 -25.04
C PRO A 66 21.01 -17.14 -24.35
N PRO A 67 19.77 -17.00 -24.86
CA PRO A 67 18.74 -16.24 -24.20
C PRO A 67 18.44 -16.87 -22.82
N ARG A 68 18.22 -16.02 -21.83
CA ARG A 68 17.84 -16.44 -20.47
C ARG A 68 16.42 -16.01 -20.20
N ASP A 69 15.63 -16.93 -19.71
CA ASP A 69 14.27 -16.71 -19.24
C ASP A 69 14.24 -17.12 -17.75
N THR A 70 14.25 -16.12 -16.88
CA THR A 70 14.36 -16.35 -15.44
C THR A 70 13.13 -15.79 -14.74
N LEU A 71 12.51 -16.60 -13.90
CA LEU A 71 11.42 -16.17 -13.04
C LEU A 71 11.99 -15.67 -11.72
N ILE A 72 11.88 -14.36 -11.49
CA ILE A 72 12.40 -13.69 -10.31
C ILE A 72 11.25 -13.35 -9.36
N ARG A 73 11.37 -13.76 -8.11
CA ARG A 73 10.44 -13.38 -7.04
C ARG A 73 10.82 -11.99 -6.52
N GLN A 74 9.86 -11.08 -6.49
CA GLN A 74 10.06 -9.72 -6.02
C GLN A 74 9.01 -9.33 -4.99
N PRO A 75 9.40 -8.60 -3.92
CA PRO A 75 8.44 -8.00 -3.00
C PRO A 75 7.79 -6.77 -3.63
N GLY A 76 6.50 -6.59 -3.41
CA GLY A 76 5.76 -5.42 -3.82
C GLY A 76 4.87 -4.88 -2.73
N SER A 77 4.80 -3.56 -2.63
CA SER A 77 3.92 -2.87 -1.69
C SER A 77 2.50 -2.77 -2.23
N TRP A 78 1.51 -2.82 -1.33
CA TRP A 78 0.12 -2.61 -1.70
C TRP A 78 -0.14 -1.14 -2.04
N PHE A 79 -1.01 -0.93 -3.02
CA PHE A 79 -1.37 0.41 -3.48
C PHE A 79 -2.76 0.81 -2.97
N PHE A 80 -2.82 1.84 -2.13
CA PHE A 80 -4.06 2.42 -1.60
C PHE A 80 -4.46 3.65 -2.43
N SER A 81 -5.44 3.49 -3.33
CA SER A 81 -5.84 4.55 -4.28
C SER A 81 -6.42 5.80 -3.60
N ASN A 82 -7.07 5.63 -2.46
CA ASN A 82 -7.69 6.73 -1.70
C ASN A 82 -6.80 7.26 -0.57
N GLY A 83 -5.51 6.89 -0.57
CA GLY A 83 -4.58 7.17 0.51
C GLY A 83 -4.54 6.06 1.55
N SER A 84 -3.44 6.02 2.27
CA SER A 84 -3.17 5.01 3.31
C SER A 84 -3.40 5.53 4.73
N THR A 85 -3.62 6.82 4.89
CA THR A 85 -3.83 7.51 6.18
C THR A 85 -5.30 7.48 6.59
N ILE A 86 -5.56 7.27 7.89
CA ILE A 86 -6.89 7.09 8.46
C ILE A 86 -6.92 7.78 9.82
N THR A 87 -8.07 8.34 10.17
CA THR A 87 -8.33 8.90 11.52
C THR A 87 -9.63 8.34 12.07
N ASP A 88 -9.71 8.21 13.36
CA ASP A 88 -10.91 7.77 14.10
C ASP A 88 -11.93 8.90 14.39
N VAL A 89 -11.70 10.12 13.88
CA VAL A 89 -12.60 11.25 14.11
C VAL A 89 -14.04 10.85 13.74
N GLY A 90 -14.93 10.85 14.75
CA GLY A 90 -16.32 10.40 14.64
C GLY A 90 -16.51 8.87 14.79
N GLN A 91 -15.47 8.10 15.05
CA GLN A 91 -15.49 6.64 15.21
C GLN A 91 -14.69 6.14 16.43
N ASP A 92 -14.47 7.02 17.42
CA ASP A 92 -13.71 6.71 18.65
C ASP A 92 -14.19 5.41 19.30
N GLY A 93 -13.28 4.49 19.58
CA GLY A 93 -13.53 3.20 20.21
C GLY A 93 -14.28 2.16 19.35
N GLN A 94 -14.50 2.43 18.07
CA GLN A 94 -15.24 1.55 17.16
C GLN A 94 -14.32 0.58 16.40
N GLU A 95 -14.94 -0.39 15.74
CA GLU A 95 -14.28 -1.21 14.75
C GLU A 95 -13.99 -0.37 13.50
N MET A 96 -12.74 -0.37 13.06
CA MET A 96 -12.28 0.37 11.90
C MET A 96 -11.82 -0.57 10.78
N VAL A 97 -12.02 -0.12 9.55
CA VAL A 97 -11.57 -0.83 8.35
C VAL A 97 -10.85 0.15 7.41
N SER A 98 -9.68 -0.24 6.93
CA SER A 98 -8.93 0.57 5.97
C SER A 98 -9.61 0.67 4.60
N GLY A 99 -9.18 1.60 3.78
CA GLY A 99 -9.40 1.58 2.34
C GLY A 99 -8.85 0.30 1.70
N ARG A 100 -9.27 0.03 0.45
CA ARG A 100 -8.78 -1.12 -0.33
C ARG A 100 -7.33 -0.88 -0.77
N GLY A 101 -6.42 -1.72 -0.35
CA GLY A 101 -5.05 -1.80 -0.84
C GLY A 101 -4.96 -2.86 -1.95
N ARG A 102 -4.63 -2.46 -3.18
CA ARG A 102 -4.41 -3.39 -4.28
C ARG A 102 -3.11 -4.15 -4.07
N LEU A 103 -3.17 -5.48 -4.12
CA LEU A 103 -2.00 -6.34 -3.99
C LEU A 103 -1.06 -6.16 -5.19
N ALA A 104 0.23 -6.30 -4.94
CA ALA A 104 1.24 -6.19 -5.97
C ALA A 104 1.17 -7.36 -6.96
N VAL A 105 1.23 -7.04 -8.25
CA VAL A 105 1.27 -7.99 -9.37
C VAL A 105 2.30 -7.50 -10.39
N ALA A 106 2.82 -8.41 -11.20
CA ALA A 106 3.64 -8.05 -12.35
C ALA A 106 2.86 -8.23 -13.65
N PHE A 107 3.12 -7.31 -14.58
CA PHE A 107 2.71 -7.44 -15.97
C PHE A 107 3.95 -7.80 -16.80
N SER A 108 3.84 -8.82 -17.64
CA SER A 108 4.88 -9.17 -18.59
C SER A 108 4.29 -9.35 -19.98
N PHE A 109 5.08 -9.06 -21.01
CA PHE A 109 4.72 -9.30 -22.41
C PHE A 109 5.58 -10.42 -22.93
N GLN A 110 4.94 -11.46 -23.48
CA GLN A 110 5.63 -12.57 -24.09
C GLN A 110 4.94 -12.94 -25.40
N ASN A 111 5.71 -12.97 -26.50
CA ASN A 111 5.20 -13.26 -27.86
C ASN A 111 3.98 -12.40 -28.26
N GLY A 112 3.98 -11.12 -27.87
CA GLY A 112 2.85 -10.22 -28.13
C GLY A 112 1.64 -10.43 -27.21
N GLN A 113 1.70 -11.37 -26.28
CA GLN A 113 0.66 -11.61 -25.27
C GLN A 113 1.06 -11.01 -23.93
N GLN A 114 0.14 -10.27 -23.33
CA GLN A 114 0.28 -9.78 -21.97
C GLN A 114 -0.08 -10.89 -21.00
N THR A 115 0.80 -11.16 -20.05
CA THR A 115 0.56 -12.08 -18.93
C THR A 115 0.65 -11.31 -17.62
N ILE A 116 -0.15 -11.72 -16.65
CA ILE A 116 -0.18 -11.11 -15.31
C ILE A 116 0.23 -12.17 -14.30
N SER A 117 1.28 -11.87 -13.56
CA SER A 117 1.68 -12.68 -12.42
C SER A 117 0.78 -12.37 -11.23
N LEU A 118 0.11 -13.39 -10.70
CA LEU A 118 -0.76 -13.23 -9.52
C LEU A 118 0.06 -12.92 -8.26
N PRO A 119 -0.56 -12.25 -7.27
CA PRO A 119 0.07 -12.05 -5.97
C PRO A 119 0.42 -13.40 -5.34
N GLN A 120 1.54 -13.45 -4.64
CA GLN A 120 2.00 -14.65 -3.95
C GLN A 120 1.85 -14.50 -2.45
N SER A 121 1.53 -15.58 -1.78
CA SER A 121 1.58 -15.70 -0.32
C SER A 121 3.03 -15.80 0.18
N PRO A 122 3.29 -15.38 1.43
CA PRO A 122 2.34 -14.79 2.38
C PRO A 122 2.05 -13.31 2.08
N LEU A 123 0.87 -12.85 2.50
CA LEU A 123 0.50 -11.44 2.54
C LEU A 123 0.88 -10.88 3.90
N THR A 124 1.66 -9.81 3.92
CA THR A 124 2.07 -9.15 5.16
C THR A 124 1.39 -7.79 5.26
N ALA A 125 0.50 -7.63 6.22
CA ALA A 125 -0.21 -6.39 6.49
C ALA A 125 0.39 -5.67 7.70
N HIS A 126 0.46 -4.35 7.63
CA HIS A 126 0.94 -3.49 8.69
C HIS A 126 -0.09 -2.41 9.02
N LEU A 127 -0.45 -2.31 10.28
CA LEU A 127 -1.17 -1.17 10.84
C LEU A 127 -0.18 -0.34 11.66
N LEU A 128 0.01 0.91 11.29
CA LEU A 128 0.80 1.86 12.04
C LEU A 128 -0.15 2.77 12.79
N ASN A 129 -0.08 2.79 14.14
CA ASN A 129 -0.64 3.86 14.95
C ASN A 129 0.41 4.97 15.01
N VAL A 130 0.08 6.15 14.48
CA VAL A 130 1.06 7.21 14.19
C VAL A 130 0.74 8.48 14.98
N ASP A 131 1.74 9.32 15.24
CA ASP A 131 1.48 10.64 15.80
C ASP A 131 0.86 11.59 14.75
N VAL A 132 0.31 12.69 15.22
CA VAL A 132 -0.38 13.68 14.39
C VAL A 132 0.51 14.33 13.34
N ASN A 133 1.82 14.50 13.61
CA ASN A 133 2.74 15.10 12.64
C ASN A 133 3.01 14.13 11.48
N TYR A 134 3.24 12.86 11.81
CA TYR A 134 3.39 11.79 10.82
C TYR A 134 2.12 11.70 9.94
N TYR A 135 0.93 11.67 10.57
CA TYR A 135 -0.35 11.61 9.87
C TYR A 135 -0.51 12.76 8.88
N ARG A 136 -0.39 14.03 9.37
CA ARG A 136 -0.57 15.22 8.54
C ARG A 136 0.39 15.25 7.36
N TYR A 137 1.67 15.01 7.61
CA TYR A 137 2.67 14.98 6.54
C TYR A 137 2.33 14.00 5.45
N HIS A 138 2.01 12.76 5.80
CA HIS A 138 1.70 11.73 4.80
C HIS A 138 0.35 11.94 4.12
N ASP A 139 -0.66 12.46 4.82
CA ASP A 139 -1.94 12.81 4.21
C ASP A 139 -1.78 13.95 3.17
N GLU A 140 -0.99 14.96 3.48
CA GLU A 140 -0.69 16.06 2.56
C GLU A 140 0.13 15.59 1.35
N VAL A 141 1.12 14.72 1.55
CA VAL A 141 1.88 14.08 0.45
C VAL A 141 0.96 13.24 -0.45
N ASP A 142 0.07 12.45 0.15
CA ASP A 142 -0.90 11.65 -0.61
C ASP A 142 -1.88 12.55 -1.39
N ARG A 143 -2.34 13.68 -0.80
CA ARG A 143 -3.18 14.68 -1.48
C ARG A 143 -2.43 15.36 -2.62
N GLN A 144 -1.20 15.79 -2.40
CA GLN A 144 -0.36 16.39 -3.46
C GLN A 144 -0.15 15.44 -4.62
N SER A 145 0.14 14.17 -4.35
CA SER A 145 0.31 13.14 -5.37
C SER A 145 -0.94 12.94 -6.22
N ARG A 146 -2.13 13.02 -5.62
CA ARG A 146 -3.41 12.96 -6.34
C ARG A 146 -3.69 14.24 -7.12
N ALA A 147 -3.40 15.39 -6.54
CA ALA A 147 -3.59 16.70 -7.18
C ALA A 147 -2.68 16.88 -8.42
N GLY A 148 -1.47 16.34 -8.39
CA GLY A 148 -0.52 16.42 -9.50
C GLY A 148 -0.99 15.79 -10.82
N ARG A 149 -2.09 15.05 -10.81
CA ARG A 149 -2.76 14.52 -12.02
C ARG A 149 -3.74 15.51 -12.67
N ASN A 150 -4.06 16.60 -11.97
CA ASN A 150 -4.93 17.66 -12.47
C ASN A 150 -4.12 18.96 -12.59
N PRO A 151 -3.86 19.46 -13.81
CA PRO A 151 -3.05 20.67 -14.01
C PRO A 151 -3.69 21.96 -13.44
N PHE A 152 -4.98 21.91 -13.07
CA PHE A 152 -5.71 23.02 -12.46
C PHE A 152 -5.85 22.90 -10.95
N ALA A 153 -5.29 21.84 -10.34
CA ALA A 153 -5.35 21.69 -8.89
C ALA A 153 -4.38 22.64 -8.21
N GLU A 154 -4.84 23.28 -7.13
CA GLU A 154 -3.95 24.07 -6.29
C GLU A 154 -2.90 23.17 -5.62
N PRO A 155 -1.64 23.63 -5.53
CA PRO A 155 -0.60 22.90 -4.80
C PRO A 155 -0.99 22.71 -3.33
N VAL A 156 -0.83 21.51 -2.81
CA VAL A 156 -1.01 21.25 -1.38
C VAL A 156 0.23 21.70 -0.63
N LEU A 157 0.05 22.50 0.41
CA LEU A 157 1.15 22.88 1.29
C LEU A 157 1.50 21.72 2.20
N ILE A 158 2.66 21.11 1.99
CA ILE A 158 3.17 20.03 2.83
C ILE A 158 3.83 20.64 4.06
N GLN A 159 3.22 20.44 5.22
CA GLN A 159 3.76 20.95 6.49
C GLN A 159 4.99 20.13 6.92
N THR A 160 5.98 20.84 7.44
CA THR A 160 7.18 20.24 8.01
C THR A 160 7.31 20.65 9.48
N ASN A 161 7.74 19.72 10.33
CA ASN A 161 8.12 20.02 11.72
C ASN A 161 9.64 20.07 11.92
N ILE A 162 10.41 20.10 10.83
CA ILE A 162 11.87 20.21 10.81
C ILE A 162 12.26 21.65 10.55
N ARG A 163 13.00 22.26 11.47
CA ARG A 163 13.53 23.61 11.30
C ARG A 163 14.65 23.63 10.26
N GLY A 164 14.50 24.47 9.23
CA GLY A 164 15.51 24.60 8.17
C GLY A 164 15.60 23.44 7.19
N GLY A 165 14.61 22.57 7.15
CA GLY A 165 14.57 21.42 6.25
C GLY A 165 13.15 21.05 5.81
N LEU A 166 13.05 20.10 4.90
CA LEU A 166 11.80 19.48 4.47
C LEU A 166 11.67 18.08 5.08
N GLY A 167 10.43 17.68 5.38
CA GLY A 167 10.11 16.35 5.88
C GLY A 167 9.40 16.37 7.22
N CYS A 168 9.27 15.19 7.81
CA CYS A 168 8.57 15.00 9.07
C CYS A 168 9.41 14.17 10.03
N PHE A 169 9.56 14.66 11.26
CA PHE A 169 9.96 13.84 12.40
C PHE A 169 8.69 13.37 13.10
N GLY A 170 8.36 12.11 12.93
CA GLY A 170 7.15 11.49 13.47
C GLY A 170 7.45 10.15 14.15
N ALA A 171 6.53 9.70 15.00
CA ALA A 171 6.61 8.45 15.70
C ALA A 171 5.43 7.54 15.36
N TYR A 172 5.65 6.23 15.43
CA TYR A 172 4.59 5.26 15.25
C TYR A 172 4.84 3.97 16.06
N ASN A 173 3.77 3.26 16.33
CA ASN A 173 3.78 1.88 16.77
C ASN A 173 3.21 1.01 15.65
N LYS A 174 3.85 -0.13 15.35
CA LYS A 174 3.50 -0.99 14.23
C LYS A 174 3.01 -2.35 14.69
N SER A 175 1.80 -2.72 14.28
CA SER A 175 1.28 -4.08 14.34
C SER A 175 1.41 -4.75 12.97
N THR A 176 1.72 -6.03 12.97
CA THR A 176 1.91 -6.82 11.74
C THR A 176 1.08 -8.10 11.81
N LEU A 177 0.36 -8.39 10.75
CA LEU A 177 -0.36 -9.65 10.56
C LEU A 177 0.07 -10.28 9.24
N VAL A 178 0.42 -11.56 9.29
CA VAL A 178 0.74 -12.37 8.11
C VAL A 178 -0.43 -13.31 7.83
N THR A 179 -0.89 -13.34 6.59
CA THR A 179 -2.00 -14.19 6.16
C THR A 179 -1.72 -14.79 4.78
N GLU A 180 -2.48 -15.83 4.44
CA GLU A 180 -2.38 -16.49 3.15
C GLU A 180 -3.45 -15.96 2.18
N LEU A 181 -3.09 -15.87 0.90
CA LEU A 181 -4.05 -15.65 -0.18
C LEU A 181 -4.76 -16.97 -0.45
N LYS A 182 -6.05 -17.03 -0.15
CA LYS A 182 -6.90 -18.20 -0.39
C LYS A 182 -7.70 -18.05 -1.68
#